data_adf42ea5abe3bb737d0d8c969d5d94de
#
_entry.id   adf42ea5abe3bb737d0d8c969d5d94de
#
_cell.length_a   1.000
_cell.length_b   1.000
_cell.length_c   1.000
_cell.angle_alpha   90.00
_cell.angle_beta   90.00
_cell.angle_gamma   90.00
#
_symmetry.space_group_name_H-M   'P 1'
#
loop_
_entity.id
_entity.type
_entity.pdbx_description
1 polymer ?
#
loop_
_entity_poly.entity_id
_entity_poly.type
_entity_poly.pdbx_seq_one_letter_code
_entity_poly.pdbx_strand_id
1 'polypeptide(L)'
;MAACVPEKQTVPTVPPELRKLNGRQYQLESSSAALMPLILQGTTNNFGANISKISMEFSPGECRLIVEDGAETNLIVAGMDGTPRKGCVTLNGEIYAVGSTARLTTDEDDRPVLKVFICFTETPSVRIMKFILYSPERMLIRFDELPSVEASLEVLFSLVGGRREPEQPE
;
A
#
# COMPACT_ATOMS: atom_id res chain seq x y z
N MET A 1 -37.91 8.35 -22.13
CA MET A 1 -36.70 8.66 -21.35
C MET A 1 -36.82 7.97 -20.02
N ALA A 2 -36.11 6.85 -19.84
CA ALA A 2 -36.07 6.12 -18.56
C ALA A 2 -35.08 6.85 -17.64
N ALA A 3 -35.55 7.38 -16.50
CA ALA A 3 -34.70 7.99 -15.48
C ALA A 3 -33.78 6.90 -14.92
N CYS A 4 -32.47 7.09 -15.07
CA CYS A 4 -31.47 6.27 -14.41
C CYS A 4 -31.55 6.57 -12.91
N VAL A 5 -32.28 5.72 -12.17
CA VAL A 5 -32.28 5.77 -10.70
C VAL A 5 -30.93 5.26 -10.25
N PRO A 6 -30.10 6.05 -9.53
CA PRO A 6 -28.85 5.55 -9.01
C PRO A 6 -29.16 4.40 -8.04
N GLU A 7 -28.64 3.21 -8.36
CA GLU A 7 -28.65 2.07 -7.46
C GLU A 7 -28.04 2.53 -6.14
N LYS A 8 -28.80 2.37 -5.04
CA LYS A 8 -28.33 2.65 -3.70
C LYS A 8 -27.18 1.68 -3.41
N GLN A 9 -25.93 2.15 -3.56
CA GLN A 9 -24.77 1.34 -3.18
C GLN A 9 -24.92 1.04 -1.70
N THR A 10 -25.15 -0.24 -1.42
CA THR A 10 -25.17 -0.75 -0.03
C THR A 10 -23.75 -0.57 0.51
N VAL A 11 -23.61 0.26 1.54
CA VAL A 11 -22.33 0.44 2.24
C VAL A 11 -21.87 -0.92 2.76
N PRO A 12 -20.71 -1.43 2.34
CA PRO A 12 -20.26 -2.75 2.76
C PRO A 12 -20.14 -2.80 4.29
N THR A 13 -20.79 -3.75 4.92
CA THR A 13 -20.58 -3.98 6.36
C THR A 13 -19.17 -4.51 6.59
N VAL A 14 -18.55 -4.15 7.73
CA VAL A 14 -17.23 -4.66 8.08
C VAL A 14 -17.29 -6.17 8.26
N PRO A 15 -16.51 -6.97 7.51
CA PRO A 15 -16.44 -8.41 7.66
C PRO A 15 -16.05 -8.82 9.10
N PRO A 16 -16.61 -9.94 9.62
CA PRO A 16 -16.32 -10.38 10.99
C PRO A 16 -14.84 -10.61 11.28
N GLU A 17 -14.08 -11.09 10.28
CA GLU A 17 -12.63 -11.32 10.36
C GLU A 17 -11.88 -10.03 10.66
N LEU A 18 -12.28 -8.94 10.01
CA LEU A 18 -11.65 -7.63 10.18
C LEU A 18 -12.07 -6.91 11.46
N ARG A 19 -13.31 -7.15 11.95
CA ARG A 19 -13.77 -6.56 13.21
C ARG A 19 -12.90 -6.96 14.40
N LYS A 20 -12.35 -8.18 14.37
CA LYS A 20 -11.45 -8.70 15.41
C LYS A 20 -10.11 -8.00 15.46
N LEU A 21 -9.73 -7.29 14.39
CA LEU A 21 -8.48 -6.56 14.28
C LEU A 21 -8.61 -5.10 14.70
N ASN A 22 -9.84 -4.64 14.94
CA ASN A 22 -10.13 -3.23 15.24
C ASN A 22 -9.37 -2.74 16.48
N GLY A 23 -8.61 -1.64 16.32
CA GLY A 23 -7.82 -1.05 17.39
C GLY A 23 -6.55 -1.83 17.78
N ARG A 24 -6.24 -2.95 17.09
CA ARG A 24 -5.02 -3.71 17.36
C ARG A 24 -3.81 -3.06 16.74
N GLN A 25 -2.68 -3.21 17.43
CA GLN A 25 -1.37 -2.74 16.98
C GLN A 25 -0.46 -3.94 16.76
N TYR A 26 0.28 -3.89 15.66
CA TYR A 26 1.22 -4.93 15.27
C TYR A 26 2.61 -4.30 15.13
N GLN A 27 3.54 -4.80 15.94
CA GLN A 27 4.95 -4.48 15.81
C GLN A 27 5.55 -5.43 14.77
N LEU A 28 6.28 -4.92 13.80
CA LEU A 28 6.98 -5.73 12.82
C LEU A 28 8.32 -6.18 13.41
N GLU A 29 8.54 -7.50 13.49
CA GLU A 29 9.77 -8.07 14.06
C GLU A 29 11.00 -7.79 13.18
N SER A 30 10.79 -7.83 11.87
CA SER A 30 11.80 -7.42 10.89
C SER A 30 11.10 -6.86 9.65
N SER A 31 11.39 -5.63 9.30
CA SER A 31 10.89 -5.04 8.06
C SER A 31 12.02 -4.30 7.37
N SER A 32 12.24 -4.62 6.11
CA SER A 32 13.07 -3.83 5.20
C SER A 32 12.22 -3.04 4.21
N ALA A 33 10.91 -3.05 4.38
CA ALA A 33 9.98 -2.37 3.49
C ALA A 33 9.63 -0.98 4.02
N ALA A 34 9.79 0.02 3.18
CA ALA A 34 9.30 1.36 3.39
C ALA A 34 7.89 1.52 2.82
N LEU A 35 7.16 2.53 3.29
CA LEU A 35 5.85 2.87 2.73
C LEU A 35 5.97 3.36 1.28
N MET A 36 7.06 4.05 0.96
CA MET A 36 7.34 4.57 -0.39
C MET A 36 7.81 3.46 -1.34
N PRO A 37 7.20 3.31 -2.54
CA PRO A 37 7.70 2.40 -3.58
C PRO A 37 9.11 2.74 -4.05
N LEU A 38 9.89 1.73 -4.47
CA LEU A 38 11.29 1.89 -4.86
C LEU A 38 11.48 2.88 -6.02
N ILE A 39 10.60 2.83 -7.03
CA ILE A 39 10.70 3.75 -8.17
C ILE A 39 10.55 5.21 -7.73
N LEU A 40 9.66 5.48 -6.77
CA LEU A 40 9.47 6.84 -6.24
C LEU A 40 10.67 7.26 -5.40
N GLN A 41 11.22 6.36 -4.58
CA GLN A 41 12.45 6.63 -3.82
C GLN A 41 13.60 7.06 -4.74
N GLY A 42 13.82 6.30 -5.82
CA GLY A 42 14.91 6.59 -6.77
C GLY A 42 14.70 7.85 -7.60
N THR A 43 13.46 8.14 -8.01
CA THR A 43 13.15 9.32 -8.84
C THR A 43 13.14 10.63 -8.05
N THR A 44 12.77 10.58 -6.78
CA THR A 44 12.74 11.76 -5.88
C THR A 44 14.02 11.91 -5.07
N ASN A 45 14.92 10.93 -5.10
CA ASN A 45 16.10 10.82 -4.23
C ASN A 45 15.73 10.89 -2.73
N ASN A 46 14.55 10.41 -2.39
CA ASN A 46 14.03 10.32 -1.04
C ASN A 46 13.93 8.85 -0.64
N PHE A 47 14.86 8.37 0.19
CA PHE A 47 14.91 6.99 0.61
C PHE A 47 14.16 6.87 1.94
N GLY A 48 12.99 6.22 1.89
CA GLY A 48 12.16 5.97 3.05
C GLY A 48 12.86 5.14 4.13
N ALA A 49 12.41 5.30 5.35
CA ALA A 49 12.78 4.42 6.45
C ALA A 49 12.02 3.09 6.35
N ASN A 50 12.10 2.26 7.39
CA ASN A 50 11.37 1.01 7.44
C ASN A 50 10.11 1.15 8.28
N ILE A 51 9.05 0.49 7.85
CA ILE A 51 7.81 0.38 8.61
C ILE A 51 8.10 -0.47 9.85
N SER A 52 7.85 0.10 11.03
CA SER A 52 8.09 -0.55 12.31
C SER A 52 6.80 -1.04 12.98
N LYS A 53 5.69 -0.33 12.77
CA LYS A 53 4.43 -0.60 13.44
C LYS A 53 3.24 -0.24 12.58
N ILE A 54 2.19 -1.05 12.69
CA ILE A 54 0.93 -0.82 12.00
C ILE A 54 -0.22 -1.06 12.96
N SER A 55 -1.20 -0.16 12.97
CA SER A 55 -2.50 -0.37 13.59
C SER A 55 -3.62 -0.21 12.60
N MET A 56 -4.73 -0.88 12.87
CA MET A 56 -5.87 -0.95 11.95
C MET A 56 -7.17 -0.59 12.65
N GLU A 57 -8.00 0.16 11.94
CA GLU A 57 -9.38 0.45 12.32
C GLU A 57 -10.28 0.25 11.12
N PHE A 58 -11.44 -0.34 11.35
CA PHE A 58 -12.42 -0.62 10.30
C PHE A 58 -13.76 0.03 10.63
N SER A 59 -14.31 0.68 9.64
CA SER A 59 -15.67 1.23 9.65
C SER A 59 -16.39 0.81 8.36
N PRO A 60 -17.71 0.97 8.28
CA PRO A 60 -18.42 0.65 7.03
C PRO A 60 -17.84 1.37 5.83
N GLY A 61 -17.35 0.60 4.84
CA GLY A 61 -16.76 1.12 3.60
C GLY A 61 -15.33 1.66 3.71
N GLU A 62 -14.68 1.60 4.87
CA GLU A 62 -13.33 2.14 5.06
C GLU A 62 -12.44 1.27 5.94
N CYS A 63 -11.18 1.21 5.56
CA CYS A 63 -10.07 0.70 6.35
C CYS A 63 -9.12 1.86 6.66
N ARG A 64 -8.77 2.05 7.91
CA ARG A 64 -7.79 3.04 8.36
C ARG A 64 -6.55 2.33 8.87
N LEU A 65 -5.42 2.65 8.27
CA LEU A 65 -4.11 2.16 8.71
C LEU A 65 -3.34 3.33 9.31
N ILE A 66 -2.83 3.12 10.51
CA ILE A 66 -1.83 4.01 11.11
C ILE A 66 -0.49 3.29 10.99
N VAL A 67 0.42 3.87 10.21
CA VAL A 67 1.72 3.26 9.85
C VAL A 67 2.84 4.12 10.41
N GLU A 68 3.68 3.53 11.24
CA GLU A 68 4.93 4.15 11.68
C GLU A 68 6.05 3.76 10.72
N ASP A 69 6.58 4.73 9.98
CA ASP A 69 7.68 4.58 9.02
C ASP A 69 8.80 5.54 9.43
N GLY A 70 9.87 5.00 9.99
CA GLY A 70 10.93 5.81 10.59
C GLY A 70 10.44 6.65 11.77
N ALA A 71 10.65 7.96 11.70
CA ALA A 71 10.21 8.92 12.72
C ALA A 71 8.76 9.42 12.50
N GLU A 72 8.12 9.02 11.43
CA GLU A 72 6.83 9.56 11.00
C GLU A 72 5.69 8.58 11.23
N THR A 73 4.52 9.12 11.53
CA THR A 73 3.29 8.35 11.69
C THR A 73 2.29 8.83 10.64
N ASN A 74 1.86 7.92 9.77
CA ASN A 74 0.96 8.20 8.67
C ASN A 74 -0.39 7.53 8.87
N LEU A 75 -1.48 8.30 8.70
CA LEU A 75 -2.84 7.78 8.61
C LEU A 75 -3.21 7.59 7.13
N ILE A 76 -3.50 6.35 6.76
CA ILE A 76 -3.96 6.00 5.42
C ILE A 76 -5.40 5.53 5.53
N VAL A 77 -6.29 6.25 4.87
CA VAL A 77 -7.71 5.86 4.76
C VAL A 77 -7.91 5.20 3.41
N ALA A 78 -8.32 3.94 3.40
CA ALA A 78 -8.53 3.15 2.19
C ALA A 78 -10.01 2.79 2.01
N GLY A 79 -10.56 3.05 0.83
CA GLY A 79 -11.93 2.71 0.52
C GLY A 79 -12.12 1.21 0.31
N MET A 80 -13.09 0.61 0.98
CA MET A 80 -13.45 -0.80 0.84
C MET A 80 -14.66 -1.02 -0.08
N ASP A 81 -15.21 0.05 -0.61
CA ASP A 81 -16.34 0.09 -1.55
C ASP A 81 -15.89 0.19 -3.03
N GLY A 82 -14.59 0.03 -3.28
CA GLY A 82 -13.99 0.19 -4.60
C GLY A 82 -13.66 1.63 -4.98
N THR A 83 -14.02 2.61 -4.15
CA THR A 83 -13.72 4.02 -4.38
C THR A 83 -12.48 4.44 -3.61
N PRO A 84 -11.42 4.95 -4.27
CA PRO A 84 -10.23 5.41 -3.58
C PRO A 84 -10.51 6.57 -2.63
N ARG A 85 -9.92 6.52 -1.45
CA ARG A 85 -9.88 7.68 -0.53
C ARG A 85 -8.61 8.47 -0.78
N LYS A 86 -8.77 9.77 -0.97
CA LYS A 86 -7.65 10.70 -1.14
C LYS A 86 -7.07 11.07 0.22
N GLY A 87 -5.76 11.17 0.28
CA GLY A 87 -5.04 11.56 1.49
C GLY A 87 -3.62 11.99 1.17
N CYS A 88 -2.84 12.21 2.21
CA CYS A 88 -1.42 12.51 2.10
C CYS A 88 -0.64 11.64 3.07
N VAL A 89 0.59 11.32 2.72
CA VAL A 89 1.57 10.70 3.62
C VAL A 89 2.82 11.58 3.68
N THR A 90 3.43 11.65 4.86
CA THR A 90 4.70 12.35 5.06
C THR A 90 5.81 11.32 5.18
N LEU A 91 6.83 11.44 4.35
CA LEU A 91 7.95 10.50 4.29
C LEU A 91 9.26 11.29 4.21
N ASN A 92 10.10 11.16 5.22
CA ASN A 92 11.33 11.96 5.40
C ASN A 92 11.10 13.48 5.25
N GLY A 93 10.02 13.97 5.88
CA GLY A 93 9.67 15.39 5.86
C GLY A 93 8.98 15.88 4.59
N GLU A 94 8.86 15.06 3.54
CA GLU A 94 8.17 15.41 2.30
C GLU A 94 6.75 14.85 2.28
N ILE A 95 5.81 15.62 1.75
CA ILE A 95 4.39 15.26 1.68
C ILE A 95 4.06 14.75 0.29
N TYR A 96 3.47 13.55 0.22
CA TYR A 96 3.02 12.91 -1.01
C TYR A 96 1.50 12.72 -0.99
N ALA A 97 0.84 13.08 -2.08
CA ALA A 97 -0.57 12.83 -2.25
C ALA A 97 -0.82 11.36 -2.63
N VAL A 98 -1.80 10.73 -2.00
CA VAL A 98 -2.13 9.32 -2.24
C VAL A 98 -3.63 9.11 -2.43
N GLY A 99 -3.98 8.08 -3.21
CA GLY A 99 -5.31 7.54 -3.29
C GLY A 99 -5.28 6.07 -2.87
N SER A 100 -6.11 5.66 -1.91
CA SER A 100 -6.01 4.33 -1.34
C SER A 100 -7.32 3.55 -1.36
N THR A 101 -7.22 2.25 -1.71
CA THR A 101 -8.31 1.28 -1.64
C THR A 101 -7.90 0.06 -0.84
N ALA A 102 -8.86 -0.64 -0.28
CA ALA A 102 -8.63 -1.91 0.37
C ALA A 102 -9.69 -2.94 -0.03
N ARG A 103 -9.30 -4.20 -0.06
CA ARG A 103 -10.22 -5.32 -0.31
C ARG A 103 -9.83 -6.56 0.48
N LEU A 104 -10.83 -7.28 0.96
CA LEU A 104 -10.66 -8.58 1.56
C LEU A 104 -10.76 -9.66 0.48
N THR A 105 -9.80 -10.56 0.46
CA THR A 105 -9.74 -11.73 -0.44
C THR A 105 -9.36 -12.96 0.38
N THR A 106 -9.18 -14.10 -0.27
CA THR A 106 -8.58 -15.30 0.32
C THR A 106 -7.29 -15.68 -0.41
N ASP A 107 -6.40 -16.39 0.25
CA ASP A 107 -5.24 -17.04 -0.37
C ASP A 107 -5.56 -18.48 -0.81
N GLU A 108 -4.55 -19.22 -1.25
CA GLU A 108 -4.68 -20.61 -1.72
C GLU A 108 -5.09 -21.61 -0.61
N ASP A 109 -4.88 -21.23 0.65
CA ASP A 109 -5.27 -21.99 1.83
C ASP A 109 -6.60 -21.50 2.46
N ASP A 110 -7.39 -20.74 1.70
CA ASP A 110 -8.66 -20.12 2.14
C ASP A 110 -8.52 -19.16 3.34
N ARG A 111 -7.30 -18.65 3.61
CA ARG A 111 -7.08 -17.68 4.68
C ARG A 111 -7.50 -16.29 4.24
N PRO A 112 -8.13 -15.50 5.10
CA PRO A 112 -8.47 -14.12 4.78
C PRO A 112 -7.19 -13.28 4.54
N VAL A 113 -7.18 -12.52 3.45
CA VAL A 113 -6.10 -11.60 3.10
C VAL A 113 -6.67 -10.21 2.84
N LEU A 114 -6.34 -9.27 3.69
CA LEU A 114 -6.62 -7.86 3.44
C LEU A 114 -5.52 -7.29 2.54
N LYS A 115 -5.89 -6.80 1.36
CA LYS A 115 -4.98 -6.11 0.44
C LYS A 115 -5.29 -4.62 0.46
N VAL A 116 -4.29 -3.81 0.76
CA VAL A 116 -4.37 -2.35 0.72
C VAL A 116 -3.47 -1.83 -0.38
N PHE A 117 -4.03 -1.00 -1.25
CA PHE A 117 -3.34 -0.38 -2.38
C PHE A 117 -3.21 1.10 -2.10
N ILE A 118 -1.99 1.61 -2.11
CA ILE A 118 -1.66 3.02 -1.88
C ILE A 118 -1.03 3.54 -3.15
N CYS A 119 -1.79 4.31 -3.92
CA CYS A 119 -1.37 4.89 -5.19
C CYS A 119 -0.78 6.28 -4.94
N PHE A 120 0.47 6.47 -5.27
CA PHE A 120 1.13 7.77 -5.23
C PHE A 120 0.82 8.54 -6.51
N THR A 121 0.45 9.81 -6.38
CA THR A 121 -0.02 10.61 -7.53
C THR A 121 1.10 11.31 -8.28
N GLU A 122 2.25 11.51 -7.65
CA GLU A 122 3.43 12.17 -8.24
C GLU A 122 4.12 11.31 -9.30
N THR A 123 4.10 10.00 -9.12
CA THR A 123 4.55 9.00 -10.08
C THR A 123 3.55 7.87 -10.15
N PRO A 124 3.35 7.24 -11.31
CA PRO A 124 2.44 6.09 -11.42
C PRO A 124 3.02 4.87 -10.69
N SER A 125 2.97 4.91 -9.37
CA SER A 125 3.48 3.86 -8.50
C SER A 125 2.48 3.53 -7.40
N VAL A 126 2.46 2.26 -7.02
CA VAL A 126 1.54 1.72 -6.01
C VAL A 126 2.32 0.89 -5.01
N ARG A 127 2.16 1.19 -3.73
CA ARG A 127 2.53 0.26 -2.65
C ARG A 127 1.36 -0.67 -2.37
N ILE A 128 1.61 -1.96 -2.31
CA ILE A 128 0.62 -2.98 -1.99
C ILE A 128 1.01 -3.64 -0.68
N MET A 129 0.12 -3.56 0.31
CA MET A 129 0.29 -4.22 1.60
C MET A 129 -0.70 -5.39 1.68
N LYS A 130 -0.20 -6.60 1.88
CA LYS A 130 -1.00 -7.83 2.01
C LYS A 130 -0.90 -8.32 3.44
N PHE A 131 -2.02 -8.29 4.15
CA PHE A 131 -2.15 -8.77 5.52
C PHE A 131 -2.81 -10.14 5.50
N ILE A 132 -2.03 -11.19 5.67
CA ILE A 132 -2.51 -12.59 5.70
C ILE A 132 -2.85 -12.92 7.15
N LEU A 133 -4.14 -13.18 7.41
CA LEU A 133 -4.66 -13.34 8.76
C LEU A 133 -4.64 -14.80 9.19
N TYR A 134 -3.78 -15.14 10.16
CA TYR A 134 -3.76 -16.45 10.79
C TYR A 134 -4.66 -16.49 12.03
N SER A 135 -4.57 -15.45 12.85
CA SER A 135 -5.42 -15.19 14.02
C SER A 135 -5.45 -13.69 14.30
N PRO A 136 -6.31 -13.20 15.21
CA PRO A 136 -6.28 -11.79 15.58
C PRO A 136 -4.94 -11.31 16.18
N GLU A 137 -4.16 -12.23 16.75
CA GLU A 137 -2.86 -11.94 17.38
C GLU A 137 -1.69 -12.12 16.41
N ARG A 138 -1.89 -12.88 15.32
CA ARG A 138 -0.82 -13.25 14.39
C ARG A 138 -1.22 -13.03 12.95
N MET A 139 -0.49 -12.16 12.27
CA MET A 139 -0.60 -11.97 10.83
C MET A 139 0.79 -11.94 10.18
N LEU A 140 0.82 -12.29 8.91
CA LEU A 140 1.99 -12.08 8.05
C LEU A 140 1.69 -10.88 7.16
N ILE A 141 2.63 -9.95 7.11
CA ILE A 141 2.53 -8.79 6.23
C ILE A 141 3.52 -8.99 5.09
N ARG A 142 3.02 -8.90 3.85
CA ARG A 142 3.83 -8.90 2.64
C ARG A 142 3.68 -7.56 1.94
N PHE A 143 4.78 -7.08 1.41
CA PHE A 143 4.85 -5.81 0.68
C PHE A 143 5.18 -6.12 -0.78
N ASP A 144 4.34 -5.60 -1.67
CA ASP A 144 4.58 -5.59 -3.11
C ASP A 144 4.48 -4.16 -3.62
N GLU A 145 4.87 -3.94 -4.86
CA GLU A 145 4.76 -2.63 -5.51
C GLU A 145 4.52 -2.75 -7.01
N LEU A 146 3.98 -1.68 -7.59
CA LEU A 146 3.87 -1.48 -9.03
C LEU A 146 4.50 -0.13 -9.41
N PRO A 147 5.40 -0.10 -10.40
CA PRO A 147 6.00 -1.26 -11.08
C PRO A 147 6.74 -2.16 -10.09
N SER A 148 6.96 -3.43 -10.45
CA SER A 148 7.67 -4.39 -9.58
C SER A 148 9.09 -3.91 -9.25
N VAL A 149 9.72 -4.48 -8.22
CA VAL A 149 11.08 -4.12 -7.82
C VAL A 149 12.05 -4.29 -8.99
N GLU A 150 11.94 -5.41 -9.76
CA GLU A 150 12.79 -5.65 -10.93
C GLU A 150 12.61 -4.57 -11.99
N ALA A 151 11.36 -4.25 -12.35
CA ALA A 151 11.07 -3.20 -13.33
C ALA A 151 11.53 -1.82 -12.85
N SER A 152 11.40 -1.54 -11.55
CA SER A 152 11.87 -0.29 -10.95
C SER A 152 13.39 -0.18 -11.03
N LEU A 153 14.12 -1.27 -10.74
CA LEU A 153 15.57 -1.31 -10.85
C LEU A 153 16.05 -1.11 -12.30
N GLU A 154 15.41 -1.74 -13.28
CA GLU A 154 15.71 -1.54 -14.70
C GLU A 154 15.60 -0.07 -15.11
N VAL A 155 14.52 0.60 -14.70
CA VAL A 155 14.31 2.03 -14.96
C VAL A 155 15.39 2.87 -14.27
N LEU A 156 15.66 2.64 -13.00
CA LEU A 156 16.65 3.39 -12.23
C LEU A 156 18.06 3.20 -12.80
N PHE A 157 18.43 1.98 -13.16
CA PHE A 157 19.73 1.72 -13.80
C PHE A 157 19.85 2.38 -15.17
N SER A 158 18.78 2.47 -15.94
CA SER A 158 18.77 3.17 -17.22
C SER A 158 18.97 4.69 -17.07
N LEU A 159 18.53 5.25 -15.94
CA LEU A 159 18.70 6.68 -15.63
C LEU A 159 20.11 7.01 -15.16
N VAL A 160 20.75 6.09 -14.42
CA VAL A 160 22.09 6.29 -13.83
C VAL A 160 23.21 5.81 -14.76
N GLY A 161 22.99 4.69 -15.44
CA GLY A 161 23.92 4.11 -16.39
C GLY A 161 23.69 4.72 -17.77
N GLY A 162 24.53 5.67 -18.18
CA GLY A 162 24.56 6.10 -19.58
C GLY A 162 24.57 4.87 -20.50
N ARG A 163 23.89 4.93 -21.65
CA ARG A 163 23.81 3.87 -22.66
C ARG A 163 25.20 3.25 -22.83
N ARG A 164 25.37 1.97 -22.46
CA ARG A 164 26.44 1.16 -23.01
C ARG A 164 26.14 1.04 -24.49
N GLU A 165 26.87 1.75 -25.32
CA GLU A 165 26.87 1.45 -26.75
C GLU A 165 27.30 -0.01 -26.90
N PRO A 166 26.60 -0.82 -27.71
CA PRO A 166 27.07 -2.17 -28.00
C PRO A 166 28.46 -2.06 -28.62
N GLU A 167 29.46 -2.71 -28.01
CA GLU A 167 30.78 -2.87 -28.63
C GLU A 167 30.56 -3.47 -30.00
N GLN A 168 30.97 -2.74 -31.04
CA GLN A 168 31.00 -3.27 -32.38
C GLN A 168 32.09 -4.36 -32.40
N PRO A 169 31.81 -5.58 -32.81
CA PRO A 169 32.85 -6.58 -33.02
C PRO A 169 33.76 -6.10 -34.15
N GLU A 170 35.06 -6.09 -33.88
CA GLU A 170 36.12 -5.92 -34.91
C GLU A 170 36.09 -7.05 -35.94
#